data_8d8865b56c647d36f6b559c401404ead
#
_entry.id   8d8865b56c647d36f6b559c401404ead
#
_cell.length_a   1.000
_cell.length_b   1.000
_cell.length_c   1.000
_cell.angle_alpha   90.00
_cell.angle_beta   90.00
_cell.angle_gamma   90.00
#
_symmetry.space_group_name_H-M   'P 1'
#
loop_
_entity.id
_entity.type
_entity.pdbx_description
1 polymer ?
#
loop_
_entity_poly.entity_id
_entity_poly.type
_entity_poly.pdbx_seq_one_letter_code
_entity_poly.pdbx_strand_id
1 'polypeptide(L)'
;MNADTAARIAELLHQVGEIHHMVFSDTDGNDDDWATFYSDWLLTHSDLPRLLARRPIRSHLTRDLVELDEQYTSSGPSQPWPAWYAERLVEKYR
;
A
#
# COMPACT_ATOMS: atom_id res chain seq x y z
N MET A 1 -2.45 -12.49 14.76
CA MET A 1 -3.66 -11.68 14.93
C MET A 1 -3.73 -10.67 13.81
N ASN A 2 -4.81 -10.70 13.08
CA ASN A 2 -4.94 -9.91 11.86
C ASN A 2 -4.99 -8.40 12.11
N ALA A 3 -5.59 -7.98 13.24
CA ALA A 3 -5.68 -6.56 13.57
C ALA A 3 -4.31 -5.93 13.77
N ASP A 4 -3.40 -6.67 14.44
CA ASP A 4 -2.05 -6.20 14.69
C ASP A 4 -1.23 -6.15 13.39
N THR A 5 -1.36 -7.18 12.58
CA THR A 5 -0.69 -7.25 11.28
C THR A 5 -1.17 -6.12 10.37
N ALA A 6 -2.48 -5.91 10.30
CA ALA A 6 -3.04 -4.84 9.48
C ALA A 6 -2.56 -3.47 9.95
N ALA A 7 -2.47 -3.25 11.26
CA ALA A 7 -1.98 -1.98 11.79
C ALA A 7 -0.53 -1.71 11.38
N ARG A 8 0.31 -2.74 11.40
CA ARG A 8 1.71 -2.60 11.00
C ARG A 8 1.83 -2.34 9.50
N ILE A 9 1.01 -2.99 8.71
CA ILE A 9 0.99 -2.75 7.25
C ILE A 9 0.49 -1.34 6.95
N ALA A 10 -0.52 -0.87 7.69
CA ALA A 10 -1.01 0.51 7.54
C ALA A 10 0.12 1.52 7.81
N GLU A 11 0.94 1.27 8.81
CA GLU A 11 2.09 2.12 9.12
C GLU A 11 3.07 2.16 7.96
N LEU A 12 3.36 1.01 7.35
CA LEU A 12 4.26 0.94 6.19
C LEU A 12 3.69 1.68 4.99
N LEU A 13 2.39 1.57 4.77
CA LEU A 13 1.72 2.30 3.68
C LEU A 13 1.79 3.81 3.91
N HIS A 14 1.61 4.24 5.16
CA HIS A 14 1.75 5.65 5.49
C HIS A 14 3.18 6.13 5.21
N GLN A 15 4.17 5.35 5.61
CA GLN A 15 5.58 5.69 5.40
C GLN A 15 5.92 5.80 3.92
N VAL A 16 5.49 4.84 3.11
CA VAL A 16 5.80 4.89 1.68
C VAL A 16 5.12 6.08 1.01
N GLY A 17 3.93 6.43 1.48
CA GLY A 17 3.24 7.63 0.97
C GLY A 17 4.02 8.90 1.24
N GLU A 18 4.60 9.03 2.44
CA GLU A 18 5.42 10.18 2.77
C GLU A 18 6.72 10.22 1.97
N ILE A 19 7.37 9.06 1.82
CA ILE A 19 8.60 8.96 1.04
C ILE A 19 8.34 9.31 -0.42
N HIS A 20 7.24 8.79 -0.98
CA HIS A 20 6.84 9.09 -2.35
C HIS A 20 6.63 10.58 -2.55
N HIS A 21 5.95 11.23 -1.60
CA HIS A 21 5.70 12.66 -1.69
C HIS A 21 7.00 13.47 -1.67
N MET A 22 7.95 13.05 -0.85
CA MET A 22 9.26 13.72 -0.80
C MET A 22 10.03 13.56 -2.10
N VAL A 23 10.05 12.36 -2.67
CA VAL A 23 10.76 12.07 -3.91
C VAL A 23 10.18 12.87 -5.08
N PHE A 24 8.85 13.01 -5.09
CA PHE A 24 8.14 13.70 -6.17
C PHE A 24 7.68 15.10 -5.77
N SER A 25 8.42 15.77 -4.88
CA SER A 25 8.04 17.09 -4.41
C SER A 25 8.03 18.13 -5.54
N ASP A 26 8.86 17.96 -6.57
CA ASP A 26 8.91 18.87 -7.73
C ASP A 26 7.58 18.92 -8.48
N THR A 27 6.82 17.83 -8.46
CA THR A 27 5.54 17.74 -9.14
C THR A 27 4.39 17.75 -8.14
N ASP A 28 4.64 18.18 -6.92
CA ASP A 28 3.67 18.23 -5.83
C ASP A 28 3.06 16.84 -5.56
N GLY A 29 3.90 15.81 -5.66
CA GLY A 29 3.50 14.44 -5.41
C GLY A 29 2.88 13.71 -6.60
N ASN A 30 2.76 14.38 -7.74
CA ASN A 30 2.15 13.76 -8.93
C ASN A 30 3.10 12.75 -9.57
N ASP A 31 2.61 11.54 -9.75
CA ASP A 31 3.35 10.44 -10.35
C ASP A 31 2.35 9.43 -10.90
N ASP A 32 2.22 9.36 -12.22
CA ASP A 32 1.28 8.44 -12.87
C ASP A 32 1.66 6.97 -12.61
N ASP A 33 2.89 6.71 -12.21
CA ASP A 33 3.40 5.38 -11.93
C ASP A 33 3.59 5.14 -10.42
N TRP A 34 2.78 5.79 -9.60
CA TRP A 34 2.89 5.75 -8.14
C TRP A 34 2.82 4.32 -7.58
N ALA A 35 1.98 3.49 -8.20
CA ALA A 35 1.79 2.13 -7.69
C ALA A 35 3.04 1.28 -7.84
N THR A 36 3.82 1.49 -8.90
CA THR A 36 5.10 0.82 -9.08
C THR A 36 6.10 1.26 -8.02
N PHE A 37 6.16 2.55 -7.73
CA PHE A 37 7.03 3.07 -6.67
C PHE A 37 6.66 2.43 -5.33
N TYR A 38 5.38 2.42 -4.99
CA TYR A 38 4.88 1.85 -3.74
C TYR A 38 5.22 0.36 -3.63
N SER A 39 4.92 -0.42 -4.66
CA SER A 39 5.14 -1.86 -4.60
C SER A 39 6.62 -2.19 -4.52
N ASP A 40 7.47 -1.46 -5.25
CA ASP A 40 8.91 -1.68 -5.19
C ASP A 40 9.44 -1.41 -3.77
N TRP A 41 9.07 -0.27 -3.20
CA TRP A 41 9.51 0.08 -1.85
C TRP A 41 9.02 -0.93 -0.81
N LEU A 42 7.74 -1.29 -0.91
CA LEU A 42 7.15 -2.22 0.06
C LEU A 42 7.79 -3.59 0.00
N LEU A 43 8.16 -4.07 -1.18
CA LEU A 43 8.74 -5.40 -1.33
C LEU A 43 10.24 -5.44 -1.02
N THR A 44 10.97 -4.34 -1.25
CA THR A 44 12.43 -4.35 -1.11
C THR A 44 12.92 -3.59 0.12
N HIS A 45 12.16 -2.64 0.63
CA HIS A 45 12.61 -1.78 1.73
C HIS A 45 11.70 -1.82 2.95
N SER A 46 10.79 -2.79 3.03
CA SER A 46 9.91 -2.89 4.18
C SER A 46 9.69 -4.34 4.57
N ASP A 47 9.02 -4.54 5.70
CA ASP A 47 8.69 -5.86 6.22
C ASP A 47 7.39 -6.42 5.64
N LEU A 48 6.77 -5.74 4.69
CA LEU A 48 5.48 -6.19 4.15
C LEU A 48 5.50 -7.67 3.74
N PRO A 49 6.53 -8.17 3.00
CA PRO A 49 6.52 -9.57 2.60
C PRO A 49 6.51 -10.54 3.76
N ARG A 50 7.06 -10.14 4.92
CA ARG A 50 7.07 -10.99 6.11
C ARG A 50 5.77 -10.90 6.89
N LEU A 51 5.08 -9.76 6.79
CA LEU A 51 3.85 -9.56 7.52
C LEU A 51 2.67 -10.27 6.87
N LEU A 52 2.72 -10.42 5.54
CA LEU A 52 1.67 -11.13 4.81
C LEU A 52 1.95 -12.64 4.84
N ALA A 53 0.90 -13.44 4.87
CA ALA A 53 1.03 -14.90 4.89
C ALA A 53 1.68 -15.43 3.62
N ARG A 54 1.47 -14.74 2.48
CA ARG A 54 2.11 -15.08 1.23
C ARG A 54 2.82 -13.85 0.68
N ARG A 55 4.03 -14.04 0.12
CA ARG A 55 4.78 -12.95 -0.47
C ARG A 55 4.14 -12.51 -1.79
N PRO A 56 3.78 -11.23 -1.94
CA PRO A 56 3.22 -10.77 -3.23
C PRO A 56 4.27 -10.75 -4.32
N ILE A 57 3.82 -11.01 -5.55
CA ILE A 57 4.61 -10.75 -6.75
C ILE A 57 4.47 -9.27 -7.06
N ARG A 58 5.57 -8.60 -7.45
CA ARG A 58 5.57 -7.14 -7.60
C ARG A 58 4.48 -6.65 -8.56
N SER A 59 4.34 -7.28 -9.73
CA SER A 59 3.32 -6.86 -10.68
C SER A 59 1.92 -7.04 -10.15
N HIS A 60 1.69 -8.07 -9.35
CA HIS A 60 0.39 -8.30 -8.72
C HIS A 60 0.11 -7.25 -7.66
N LEU A 61 1.11 -6.93 -6.84
CA LEU A 61 0.93 -5.91 -5.81
C LEU A 61 0.69 -4.54 -6.44
N THR A 62 1.38 -4.22 -7.52
CA THR A 62 1.17 -2.97 -8.25
C THR A 62 -0.28 -2.86 -8.72
N ARG A 63 -0.80 -3.91 -9.35
CA ARG A 63 -2.19 -3.95 -9.79
C ARG A 63 -3.16 -3.85 -8.61
N ASP A 64 -2.85 -4.56 -7.52
CA ASP A 64 -3.70 -4.54 -6.33
C ASP A 64 -3.83 -3.13 -5.77
N LEU A 65 -2.72 -2.39 -5.72
CA LEU A 65 -2.74 -1.03 -5.19
C LEU A 65 -3.60 -0.11 -6.06
N VAL A 66 -3.51 -0.25 -7.38
CA VAL A 66 -4.33 0.54 -8.30
C VAL A 66 -5.81 0.21 -8.09
N GLU A 67 -6.15 -1.06 -8.01
CA GLU A 67 -7.54 -1.49 -7.79
C GLU A 67 -8.08 -1.01 -6.45
N LEU A 68 -7.25 -1.08 -5.41
CA LEU A 68 -7.66 -0.59 -4.09
C LEU A 68 -7.91 0.91 -4.09
N ASP A 69 -7.06 1.65 -4.80
CA ASP A 69 -7.24 3.09 -4.94
C ASP A 69 -8.57 3.43 -5.61
N GLU A 70 -8.89 2.73 -6.69
CA GLU A 70 -10.14 2.93 -7.40
C GLU A 70 -11.35 2.59 -6.52
N GLN A 71 -11.26 1.49 -5.80
CA GLN A 71 -12.34 1.07 -4.91
C GLN A 71 -12.50 2.03 -3.74
N TYR A 72 -11.41 2.48 -3.16
CA TYR A 72 -11.44 3.42 -2.05
C TYR A 72 -12.07 4.74 -2.48
N THR A 73 -11.65 5.25 -3.62
CA THR A 73 -12.17 6.51 -4.15
C THR A 73 -13.66 6.40 -4.46
N SER A 74 -14.08 5.28 -5.05
CA SER A 74 -15.48 5.07 -5.45
C SER A 74 -16.41 4.88 -4.26
N SER A 75 -15.97 4.16 -3.24
CA SER A 75 -16.82 3.82 -2.09
C SER A 75 -16.81 4.88 -0.99
N GLY A 76 -15.76 5.73 -0.95
CA GLY A 76 -15.67 6.83 0.01
C GLY A 76 -15.73 6.42 1.46
N PRO A 77 -14.95 5.41 1.89
CA PRO A 77 -15.00 4.98 3.29
C PRO A 77 -14.51 6.06 4.22
N SER A 78 -14.99 6.03 5.47
CA SER A 78 -14.55 6.98 6.48
C SER A 78 -13.17 6.65 7.05
N GLN A 79 -12.72 5.43 6.88
CA GLN A 79 -11.43 4.95 7.37
C GLN A 79 -10.30 5.52 6.52
N PRO A 80 -9.15 5.93 7.13
CA PRO A 80 -8.00 6.40 6.34
C PRO A 80 -7.51 5.32 5.37
N TRP A 81 -6.99 5.76 4.23
CA TRP A 81 -6.63 4.83 3.16
C TRP A 81 -5.57 3.78 3.60
N PRO A 82 -4.55 4.12 4.42
CA PRO A 82 -3.57 3.09 4.80
C PRO A 82 -4.21 1.93 5.56
N ALA A 83 -5.10 2.22 6.49
CA ALA A 83 -5.78 1.18 7.25
C ALA A 83 -6.74 0.37 6.37
N TRP A 84 -7.45 1.04 5.48
CA TRP A 84 -8.39 0.38 4.59
C TRP A 84 -7.66 -0.56 3.61
N TYR A 85 -6.56 -0.09 3.02
CA TYR A 85 -5.73 -0.90 2.12
C TYR A 85 -5.12 -2.10 2.87
N ALA A 86 -4.61 -1.84 4.08
CA ALA A 86 -3.95 -2.89 4.86
C ALA A 86 -4.86 -4.07 5.13
N GLU A 87 -6.11 -3.80 5.49
CA GLU A 87 -7.07 -4.87 5.75
C GLU A 87 -7.32 -5.71 4.51
N ARG A 88 -7.43 -5.09 3.35
CA ARG A 88 -7.66 -5.81 2.10
C ARG A 88 -6.46 -6.62 1.65
N LEU A 89 -5.25 -6.08 1.88
CA LEU A 89 -4.05 -6.82 1.55
C LEU A 89 -3.87 -8.05 2.44
N VAL A 90 -4.15 -7.94 3.73
CA VAL A 90 -4.11 -9.09 4.63
C VAL A 90 -5.08 -10.16 4.15
N GLU A 91 -6.29 -9.77 3.78
CA GLU A 91 -7.32 -10.69 3.30
C GLU A 91 -6.89 -11.37 1.99
N LYS A 92 -6.34 -10.60 1.07
CA LYS A 92 -5.96 -11.13 -0.25
C LYS A 92 -4.79 -12.10 -0.15
N TYR A 93 -3.83 -11.82 0.70
CA TYR A 93 -2.60 -12.61 0.81
C TYR A 93 -2.59 -13.53 2.03
N ARG A 94 -3.74 -13.96 2.46
CA ARG A 94 -3.88 -14.96 3.52
C ARG A 94 -3.37 -16.32 3.09
#